data_545c5b0d2d864b1e6380cb46011380c5
#
_entry.id   545c5b0d2d864b1e6380cb46011380c5
#
_cell.length_a   1.000
_cell.length_b   1.000
_cell.length_c   1.000
_cell.angle_alpha   90.00
_cell.angle_beta   90.00
_cell.angle_gamma   90.00
#
_symmetry.space_group_name_H-M   'P 1'
#
loop_
_entity.id
_entity.type
_entity.pdbx_description
1 polymer ?
#
loop_
_entity_poly.entity_id
_entity_poly.type
_entity_poly.pdbx_seq_one_letter_code
_entity_poly.pdbx_strand_id
1 'polypeptide(L)'
;MLSDTTRKWGYQKMKIDKYSAILGNTVGFHDMSTLTNHRPVASLPFGGKYRLIDFPLSSLANAGIRSVFGIFQQDNISSVFDHIRSGREWGLSTLLSHYYLGIYNTRVESSTVGEEYYDQLLTYLKRSGSNQTVALNCDILVNIDLNQVFHL
;
A
#
# COMPACT_ATOMS: atom_id res chain seq x y z
N MET A 1 41.75 -30.92 -0.11
CA MET A 1 40.69 -31.04 0.92
C MET A 1 40.37 -29.65 1.45
N LEU A 2 39.61 -28.91 0.68
CA LEU A 2 39.17 -27.55 1.03
C LEU A 2 37.66 -27.62 1.26
N SER A 3 37.30 -27.42 2.51
CA SER A 3 36.01 -27.61 3.11
C SER A 3 34.94 -26.68 2.55
N ASP A 4 33.90 -27.28 2.23
CA ASP A 4 32.51 -27.02 1.93
C ASP A 4 31.83 -26.03 2.92
N THR A 5 32.20 -24.76 2.89
CA THR A 5 31.61 -23.71 3.74
C THR A 5 30.83 -22.65 2.95
N THR A 6 30.64 -22.86 1.65
CA THR A 6 29.99 -21.89 0.75
C THR A 6 28.53 -22.19 0.45
N ARG A 7 27.88 -23.13 1.16
CA ARG A 7 26.51 -23.58 0.86
C ARG A 7 25.43 -23.14 1.83
N LYS A 8 25.57 -22.06 2.55
CA LYS A 8 24.55 -21.67 3.55
C LYS A 8 23.96 -20.27 3.43
N TRP A 9 24.21 -19.59 2.34
CA TRP A 9 23.47 -18.35 2.02
C TRP A 9 22.75 -18.50 0.68
N GLY A 10 21.97 -19.55 0.57
CA GLY A 10 20.90 -19.61 -0.40
C GLY A 10 19.87 -18.55 0.02
N TYR A 11 20.09 -17.30 -0.41
CA TYR A 11 18.98 -16.38 -0.57
C TYR A 11 18.00 -17.08 -1.48
N GLN A 12 16.98 -17.70 -0.91
CA GLN A 12 15.78 -17.96 -1.65
C GLN A 12 15.39 -16.58 -2.19
N LYS A 13 15.63 -16.38 -3.47
CA LYS A 13 15.10 -15.26 -4.23
C LYS A 13 13.59 -15.42 -4.11
N MET A 14 13.01 -14.86 -3.03
CA MET A 14 11.57 -14.79 -2.88
C MET A 14 11.09 -14.23 -4.20
N LYS A 15 10.26 -14.97 -4.91
CA LYS A 15 9.62 -14.45 -6.11
C LYS A 15 8.84 -13.22 -5.65
N ILE A 16 9.45 -12.06 -5.84
CA ILE A 16 8.92 -10.74 -5.49
C ILE A 16 7.54 -10.55 -6.12
N ASP A 17 7.27 -11.30 -7.17
CA ASP A 17 6.03 -11.30 -7.95
C ASP A 17 4.88 -12.12 -7.34
N LYS A 18 5.09 -12.78 -6.20
CA LYS A 18 4.05 -13.61 -5.58
C LYS A 18 2.98 -12.77 -4.89
N TYR A 19 3.36 -11.64 -4.31
CA TYR A 19 2.49 -10.80 -3.51
C TYR A 19 2.35 -9.40 -4.10
N SER A 20 1.14 -8.88 -4.07
CA SER A 20 0.84 -7.46 -4.29
C SER A 20 0.09 -6.90 -3.08
N ALA A 21 -0.03 -5.59 -3.01
CA ALA A 21 -0.74 -4.94 -1.92
C ALA A 21 -1.73 -3.89 -2.42
N ILE A 22 -2.82 -3.76 -1.69
CA ILE A 22 -3.80 -2.70 -1.83
C ILE A 22 -3.78 -1.90 -0.55
N LEU A 23 -3.63 -0.58 -0.68
CA LEU A 23 -3.75 0.38 0.40
C LEU A 23 -4.95 1.28 0.16
N GLY A 24 -5.77 1.50 1.17
CA GLY A 24 -6.88 2.43 1.05
C GLY A 24 -7.70 2.51 2.30
N ASN A 25 -8.56 3.50 2.34
CA ASN A 25 -9.55 3.64 3.39
C ASN A 25 -10.91 3.28 2.80
N THR A 26 -11.42 2.11 3.19
CA THR A 26 -12.74 1.64 2.77
C THR A 26 -13.85 2.08 3.72
N VAL A 27 -13.48 2.58 4.90
CA VAL A 27 -14.42 3.01 5.94
C VAL A 27 -14.18 4.47 6.29
N GLY A 28 -15.23 5.28 6.25
CA GLY A 28 -15.19 6.67 6.70
C GLY A 28 -15.32 6.75 8.22
N PHE A 29 -14.41 7.47 8.87
CA PHE A 29 -14.49 7.79 10.30
C PHE A 29 -15.16 9.14 10.48
N HIS A 30 -16.44 9.14 10.85
CA HIS A 30 -17.20 10.37 11.07
C HIS A 30 -16.72 11.17 12.30
N ASP A 31 -16.16 10.50 13.30
CA ASP A 31 -15.73 11.13 14.56
C ASP A 31 -14.45 11.97 14.43
N MET A 32 -13.75 11.87 13.32
CA MET A 32 -12.52 12.63 13.06
C MET A 32 -12.71 13.78 12.07
N SER A 33 -13.94 14.21 11.82
CA SER A 33 -14.31 15.19 10.78
C SER A 33 -13.48 16.47 10.81
N THR A 34 -13.18 17.01 11.98
CA THR A 34 -12.35 18.23 12.12
C THR A 34 -10.92 18.06 11.61
N LEU A 35 -10.36 16.84 11.70
CA LEU A 35 -9.02 16.52 11.24
C LEU A 35 -8.99 16.07 9.77
N THR A 36 -10.11 15.54 9.28
CA THR A 36 -10.21 14.90 7.96
C THR A 36 -10.97 15.71 6.92
N ASN A 37 -11.54 16.88 7.29
CA ASN A 37 -12.30 17.72 6.36
C ASN A 37 -11.55 18.11 5.08
N HIS A 38 -10.21 18.22 5.15
CA HIS A 38 -9.38 18.67 4.03
C HIS A 38 -8.26 17.68 3.68
N ARG A 39 -8.28 16.48 4.28
CA ARG A 39 -7.26 15.45 4.04
C ARG A 39 -7.79 14.06 4.36
N PRO A 40 -7.40 13.01 3.64
CA PRO A 40 -7.75 11.65 4.01
C PRO A 40 -7.05 11.24 5.32
N VAL A 41 -7.65 10.32 6.07
CA VAL A 41 -7.08 9.77 7.32
C VAL A 41 -5.64 9.26 7.10
N ALA A 42 -5.37 8.65 5.96
CA ALA A 42 -4.03 8.20 5.57
C ALA A 42 -2.94 9.27 5.68
N SER A 43 -3.30 10.54 5.48
CA SER A 43 -2.35 11.66 5.52
C SER A 43 -2.29 12.38 6.86
N LEU A 44 -2.99 11.91 7.89
CA LEU A 44 -2.92 12.49 9.22
C LEU A 44 -1.51 12.39 9.80
N PRO A 45 -0.96 13.50 10.32
CA PRO A 45 0.38 13.51 10.89
C PRO A 45 0.41 12.75 12.21
N PHE A 46 1.49 12.00 12.42
CA PHE A 46 1.77 11.27 13.64
C PHE A 46 3.24 11.42 14.03
N GLY A 47 3.51 11.69 15.31
CA GLY A 47 4.87 11.78 15.82
C GLY A 47 5.76 12.85 15.14
N GLY A 48 5.17 13.92 14.64
CA GLY A 48 5.86 15.06 14.02
C GLY A 48 6.02 14.92 12.50
N LYS A 49 6.84 14.00 12.00
CA LYS A 49 7.15 13.88 10.55
C LYS A 49 6.40 12.76 9.83
N TYR A 50 5.91 11.79 10.56
CA TYR A 50 5.22 10.63 9.99
C TYR A 50 3.76 10.92 9.71
N ARG A 51 3.16 10.10 8.84
CA ARG A 51 1.73 10.05 8.57
C ARG A 51 1.23 8.63 8.76
N LEU A 52 -0.07 8.45 8.94
CA LEU A 52 -0.62 7.12 9.18
C LEU A 52 -0.28 6.13 8.06
N ILE A 53 -0.25 6.57 6.82
CA ILE A 53 0.10 5.72 5.67
C ILE A 53 1.54 5.18 5.70
N ASP A 54 2.45 5.81 6.45
CA ASP A 54 3.85 5.38 6.52
C ASP A 54 3.99 4.01 7.21
N PHE A 55 3.09 3.68 8.12
CA PHE A 55 3.13 2.41 8.85
C PHE A 55 2.81 1.21 7.95
N PRO A 56 1.69 1.17 7.23
CA PRO A 56 1.43 0.08 6.30
C PRO A 56 2.45 0.04 5.15
N LEU A 57 2.90 1.19 4.62
CA LEU A 57 3.94 1.21 3.59
C LEU A 57 5.26 0.62 4.09
N SER A 58 5.66 0.93 5.33
CA SER A 58 6.85 0.36 5.95
C SER A 58 6.72 -1.15 6.15
N SER A 59 5.55 -1.63 6.58
CA SER A 59 5.28 -3.06 6.74
C SER A 59 5.38 -3.80 5.41
N LEU A 60 4.84 -3.22 4.31
CA LEU A 60 4.95 -3.78 2.97
C LEU A 60 6.40 -3.77 2.46
N ALA A 61 7.11 -2.67 2.64
CA ALA A 61 8.51 -2.54 2.23
C ALA A 61 9.41 -3.55 2.96
N ASN A 62 9.22 -3.73 4.27
CA ASN A 62 9.94 -4.70 5.09
C ASN A 62 9.66 -6.14 4.66
N ALA A 63 8.46 -6.44 4.20
CA ALA A 63 8.09 -7.74 3.64
C ALA A 63 8.58 -7.94 2.20
N GLY A 64 9.21 -6.95 1.59
CA GLY A 64 9.71 -7.00 0.22
C GLY A 64 8.61 -6.90 -0.85
N ILE A 65 7.39 -6.51 -0.49
CA ILE A 65 6.30 -6.29 -1.43
C ILE A 65 6.55 -4.99 -2.19
N ARG A 66 6.65 -5.08 -3.51
CA ARG A 66 7.02 -3.96 -4.38
C ARG A 66 5.91 -3.52 -5.34
N SER A 67 4.88 -4.32 -5.49
CA SER A 67 3.67 -3.95 -6.23
C SER A 67 2.62 -3.47 -5.25
N VAL A 68 2.36 -2.17 -5.24
CA VAL A 68 1.44 -1.54 -4.29
C VAL A 68 0.45 -0.66 -5.05
N PHE A 69 -0.81 -0.83 -4.79
CA PHE A 69 -1.90 -0.01 -5.30
C PHE A 69 -2.55 0.77 -4.17
N GLY A 70 -2.35 2.07 -4.15
CA GLY A 70 -3.08 2.97 -3.27
C GLY A 70 -4.37 3.43 -3.94
N ILE A 71 -5.52 3.23 -3.30
CA ILE A 71 -6.80 3.70 -3.81
C ILE A 71 -7.47 4.61 -2.79
N PHE A 72 -7.72 5.86 -3.20
CA PHE A 72 -8.21 6.92 -2.33
C PHE A 72 -9.33 7.71 -2.98
N GLN A 73 -10.14 8.33 -2.14
CA GLN A 73 -11.16 9.27 -2.58
C GLN A 73 -10.54 10.54 -3.17
N GLN A 74 -11.12 11.05 -4.26
CA GLN A 74 -10.60 12.20 -5.01
C GLN A 74 -10.48 13.48 -4.20
N ASP A 75 -11.41 13.75 -3.29
CA ASP A 75 -11.61 15.06 -2.70
C ASP A 75 -10.42 15.62 -1.91
N ASN A 76 -9.47 14.81 -1.45
CA ASN A 76 -8.38 15.29 -0.60
C ASN A 76 -7.06 14.55 -0.82
N ILE A 77 -6.89 13.94 -1.98
CA ILE A 77 -5.75 13.05 -2.27
C ILE A 77 -4.41 13.78 -2.38
N SER A 78 -4.41 15.09 -2.68
CA SER A 78 -3.19 15.87 -2.89
C SER A 78 -2.20 15.72 -1.72
N SER A 79 -2.67 15.71 -0.48
CA SER A 79 -1.82 15.55 0.70
C SER A 79 -1.15 14.17 0.79
N VAL A 80 -1.77 13.13 0.24
CA VAL A 80 -1.18 11.78 0.13
C VAL A 80 -0.14 11.77 -0.99
N PHE A 81 -0.46 12.33 -2.16
CA PHE A 81 0.47 12.45 -3.28
C PHE A 81 1.73 13.21 -2.89
N ASP A 82 1.57 14.37 -2.25
CA ASP A 82 2.69 15.20 -1.83
C ASP A 82 3.61 14.49 -0.84
N HIS A 83 3.03 13.65 0.03
CA HIS A 83 3.79 12.92 1.03
C HIS A 83 4.51 11.70 0.42
N ILE A 84 3.80 10.88 -0.33
CA ILE A 84 4.37 9.65 -0.88
C ILE A 84 5.28 9.96 -2.08
N ARG A 85 4.91 10.94 -2.89
CA ARG A 85 5.62 11.32 -4.13
C ARG A 85 5.93 10.09 -4.99
N SER A 86 7.22 9.79 -5.16
CA SER A 86 7.67 8.65 -5.96
C SER A 86 7.80 7.34 -5.17
N GLY A 87 7.42 7.29 -3.90
CA GLY A 87 7.62 6.10 -3.05
C GLY A 87 9.07 5.76 -2.76
N ARG A 88 10.00 6.69 -3.02
CA ARG A 88 11.45 6.47 -2.90
C ARG A 88 11.86 6.06 -1.49
N GLU A 89 11.27 6.62 -0.47
CA GLU A 89 11.59 6.34 0.93
C GLU A 89 11.29 4.89 1.33
N TRP A 90 10.37 4.25 0.63
CA TRP A 90 10.01 2.82 0.84
C TRP A 90 10.58 1.90 -0.24
N GLY A 91 11.51 2.39 -1.07
CA GLY A 91 12.10 1.61 -2.15
C GLY A 91 11.14 1.26 -3.30
N LEU A 92 10.01 1.95 -3.40
CA LEU A 92 8.97 1.70 -4.42
C LEU A 92 9.24 2.42 -5.74
N SER A 93 10.33 3.18 -5.85
CA SER A 93 10.68 3.96 -7.06
C SER A 93 11.71 3.28 -7.96
N THR A 94 11.96 1.98 -7.77
CA THR A 94 12.90 1.23 -8.61
C THR A 94 12.23 0.68 -9.87
N LEU A 95 13.00 0.32 -10.89
CA LEU A 95 12.49 -0.31 -12.11
C LEU A 95 11.74 -1.63 -11.88
N LEU A 96 11.94 -2.25 -10.70
CA LEU A 96 11.32 -3.51 -10.31
C LEU A 96 10.11 -3.32 -9.37
N SER A 97 9.77 -2.09 -9.04
CA SER A 97 8.64 -1.79 -8.15
C SER A 97 7.56 -1.03 -8.91
N HIS A 98 6.33 -1.40 -8.65
CA HIS A 98 5.16 -0.81 -9.28
C HIS A 98 4.27 -0.21 -8.20
N TYR A 99 4.34 1.11 -8.06
CA TYR A 99 3.44 1.86 -7.21
C TYR A 99 2.41 2.59 -8.06
N TYR A 100 1.16 2.25 -7.87
CA TYR A 100 0.04 2.85 -8.57
C TYR A 100 -0.87 3.57 -7.59
N LEU A 101 -1.37 4.73 -7.99
CA LEU A 101 -2.42 5.44 -7.27
C LEU A 101 -3.69 5.44 -8.10
N GLY A 102 -4.75 4.88 -7.54
CA GLY A 102 -6.10 4.98 -8.03
C GLY A 102 -6.88 6.05 -7.27
N ILE A 103 -7.73 6.75 -7.97
CA ILE A 103 -8.59 7.78 -7.41
C ILE A 103 -10.02 7.42 -7.79
N TYR A 104 -10.93 7.46 -6.83
CA TYR A 104 -12.35 7.31 -7.10
C TYR A 104 -13.14 8.53 -6.60
N ASN A 105 -14.22 8.85 -7.30
CA ASN A 105 -15.04 10.01 -7.00
C ASN A 105 -16.32 9.56 -6.28
N THR A 106 -16.56 10.08 -5.09
CA THR A 106 -17.76 9.78 -4.30
C THR A 106 -18.95 10.73 -4.58
N ARG A 107 -18.74 11.75 -5.42
CA ARG A 107 -19.80 12.73 -5.76
C ARG A 107 -20.74 12.26 -6.88
N VAL A 108 -20.37 11.18 -7.55
CA VAL A 108 -21.22 10.54 -8.56
C VAL A 108 -22.21 9.61 -7.86
N GLU A 109 -23.39 9.43 -8.42
CA GLU A 109 -24.44 8.56 -7.85
C GLU A 109 -23.88 7.20 -7.40
N SER A 110 -24.30 6.75 -6.24
CA SER A 110 -23.68 5.65 -5.48
C SER A 110 -23.45 4.33 -6.24
N SER A 111 -24.15 4.10 -7.34
CA SER A 111 -23.95 2.92 -8.20
C SER A 111 -22.67 2.99 -9.05
N THR A 112 -22.34 4.19 -9.56
CA THR A 112 -21.16 4.39 -10.43
C THR A 112 -19.85 4.46 -9.66
N VAL A 113 -19.86 4.91 -8.42
CA VAL A 113 -18.67 4.96 -7.55
C VAL A 113 -18.13 3.55 -7.29
N GLY A 114 -19.03 2.60 -7.02
CA GLY A 114 -18.64 1.21 -6.82
C GLY A 114 -18.01 0.60 -8.06
N GLU A 115 -18.58 0.86 -9.23
CA GLU A 115 -18.07 0.36 -10.50
C GLU A 115 -16.67 0.91 -10.80
N GLU A 116 -16.45 2.21 -10.67
CA GLU A 116 -15.15 2.84 -10.89
C GLU A 116 -14.07 2.28 -9.93
N TYR A 117 -14.41 2.12 -8.67
CA TYR A 117 -13.52 1.54 -7.66
C TYR A 117 -13.13 0.09 -8.04
N TYR A 118 -14.10 -0.73 -8.36
CA TYR A 118 -13.87 -2.14 -8.69
C TYR A 118 -13.13 -2.30 -10.02
N ASP A 119 -13.40 -1.49 -11.02
CA ASP A 119 -12.70 -1.53 -12.31
C ASP A 119 -11.21 -1.19 -12.16
N GLN A 120 -10.88 -0.18 -11.38
CA GLN A 120 -9.50 0.16 -11.08
C GLN A 120 -8.81 -0.96 -10.31
N LEU A 121 -9.48 -1.52 -9.30
CA LEU A 121 -8.97 -2.63 -8.51
C LEU A 121 -8.70 -3.87 -9.37
N LEU A 122 -9.66 -4.29 -10.18
CA LEU A 122 -9.54 -5.43 -11.07
C LEU A 122 -8.44 -5.22 -12.12
N THR A 123 -8.31 -4.01 -12.65
CA THR A 123 -7.25 -3.64 -13.59
C THR A 123 -5.89 -3.79 -12.93
N TYR A 124 -5.74 -3.32 -11.71
CA TYR A 124 -4.50 -3.48 -10.97
C TYR A 124 -4.17 -4.96 -10.69
N LEU A 125 -5.13 -5.72 -10.18
CA LEU A 125 -4.94 -7.14 -9.87
C LEU A 125 -4.50 -7.94 -11.11
N LYS A 126 -5.10 -7.67 -12.27
CA LYS A 126 -4.71 -8.29 -13.54
C LYS A 126 -3.29 -7.90 -13.97
N ARG A 127 -2.90 -6.63 -13.76
CA ARG A 127 -1.58 -6.11 -14.15
C ARG A 127 -0.47 -6.54 -13.20
N SER A 128 -0.75 -6.69 -11.92
CA SER A 128 0.24 -7.06 -10.91
C SER A 128 0.83 -8.45 -11.17
N GLY A 129 0.05 -9.35 -11.81
CA GLY A 129 0.47 -10.74 -12.05
C GLY A 129 0.71 -11.54 -10.77
N SER A 130 0.35 -11.01 -9.62
CA SER A 130 0.56 -11.64 -8.33
C SER A 130 -0.50 -12.71 -8.07
N ASN A 131 -0.10 -13.77 -7.36
CA ASN A 131 -1.02 -14.85 -6.98
C ASN A 131 -1.79 -14.53 -5.70
N GLN A 132 -1.27 -13.61 -4.89
CA GLN A 132 -1.83 -13.24 -3.60
C GLN A 132 -1.76 -11.74 -3.41
N THR A 133 -2.78 -11.17 -2.78
CA THR A 133 -2.87 -9.73 -2.53
C THR A 133 -3.20 -9.48 -1.07
N VAL A 134 -2.42 -8.59 -0.47
CA VAL A 134 -2.64 -8.10 0.90
C VAL A 134 -3.40 -6.79 0.83
N ALA A 135 -4.52 -6.70 1.54
CA ALA A 135 -5.25 -5.45 1.71
C ALA A 135 -4.96 -4.87 3.10
N LEU A 136 -4.48 -3.65 3.15
CA LEU A 136 -4.21 -2.92 4.38
C LEU A 136 -4.94 -1.58 4.38
N ASN A 137 -5.58 -1.27 5.50
CA ASN A 137 -6.13 0.06 5.73
C ASN A 137 -5.02 1.04 6.16
N CYS A 138 -5.23 2.32 5.84
CA CYS A 138 -4.30 3.40 6.17
C CYS A 138 -4.74 4.22 7.40
N ASP A 139 -5.71 3.73 8.14
CA ASP A 139 -6.31 4.36 9.32
C ASP A 139 -5.87 3.71 10.64
N ILE A 140 -5.01 2.72 10.55
CA ILE A 140 -4.56 1.92 11.70
C ILE A 140 -3.08 2.18 11.95
N LEU A 141 -2.76 2.42 13.21
CA LEU A 141 -1.39 2.53 13.69
C LEU A 141 -0.93 1.14 14.12
N VAL A 142 -0.39 0.39 13.20
CA VAL A 142 0.04 -0.98 13.45
C VAL A 142 1.37 -1.26 12.76
N ASN A 143 2.23 -1.99 13.45
CA ASN A 143 3.45 -2.56 12.87
C ASN A 143 3.26 -4.07 12.73
N ILE A 144 3.02 -4.53 11.50
CA ILE A 144 2.77 -5.93 11.19
C ILE A 144 4.01 -6.52 10.52
N ASP A 145 4.51 -7.63 11.07
CA ASP A 145 5.47 -8.47 10.36
C ASP A 145 4.72 -9.39 9.39
N LEU A 146 4.56 -8.92 8.16
CA LEU A 146 3.86 -9.65 7.11
C LEU A 146 4.56 -10.97 6.73
N ASN A 147 5.87 -11.09 6.96
CA ASN A 147 6.57 -12.35 6.71
C ASN A 147 6.03 -13.46 7.62
N GLN A 148 5.71 -13.16 8.86
CA GLN A 148 5.08 -14.14 9.75
C GLN A 148 3.68 -14.54 9.28
N VAL A 149 2.91 -13.58 8.75
CA VAL A 149 1.56 -13.84 8.21
C VAL A 149 1.62 -14.76 6.97
N PHE A 150 2.64 -14.60 6.12
CA PHE A 150 2.77 -15.41 4.89
C PHE A 150 3.30 -16.84 5.14
N HIS A 151 3.78 -17.13 6.32
CA HIS A 151 4.24 -18.46 6.72
C HIS A 151 3.17 -19.29 7.43
N LEU A 152 1.97 -18.73 7.63
CA LEU A 152 0.81 -19.46 8.15
C LEU A 152 0.10 -20.21 7.01
#